data_13355a7b5e87842f26d93fc0bc42f5fa
#
_entry.id   13355a7b5e87842f26d93fc0bc42f5fa
#
_cell.length_a   1.000
_cell.length_b   1.000
_cell.length_c   1.000
_cell.angle_alpha   90.00
_cell.angle_beta   90.00
_cell.angle_gamma   90.00
#
_symmetry.space_group_name_H-M   'P 1'
#
loop_
_entity.id
_entity.type
_entity.pdbx_description
1 polymer ?
#
loop_
_entity_poly.entity_id
_entity_poly.type
_entity_poly.pdbx_seq_one_letter_code
_entity_poly.pdbx_strand_id
1 'polypeptide(L)'
;VEAYRTGSDPVRYPNTDWWGELIKPVSAQHKFGVSLNGGNDRVTYFVSANGQMQDGIYHKSATKYNQVNIRSNVDVQITHNFKIGFDISARQEHKNYSSFPGRDYGIFYQTLRAFPTATAYYPNGLLRWGSNPVALVQDITGYDKTKINTINTTITAKWDLDFITKGLSVEGHVAYDFVNSNRKQWQTPWEGYDYNEVTQEYDKKVYTEWAYPSLTQTAKGWNTLTMNALLNYNRQFGDHNVSAMVGFEQSSEKYEYFSAGRTKYESTAIDQLFAGSADQAYWKNNGSASETARRSYFARVGYDYKSKYMVQFIGRYDGSENFAKDKRWGFFPSVSAGWRISEEGFMDGADWLTNLKIRGSYGEQGNDRISPFQYMTTYDYKTGVYYQQQLGGASVSTIVPGTIANPNVTWEVAKTWNVGIDGSVKGQMLTWEIEYFKTRRSNILCERNATIPIYTGMTNLPEENIGIVEN
;
A
#
# COMPACT_ATOMS: atom_id res chain seq x y z
N VAL A 1 -29.60 4.90 39.66
CA VAL A 1 -29.65 3.90 38.57
C VAL A 1 -30.92 4.09 37.75
N GLU A 2 -32.12 4.14 38.37
CA GLU A 2 -33.37 4.24 37.66
C GLU A 2 -33.45 5.53 36.80
N ALA A 3 -32.98 6.66 37.30
CA ALA A 3 -32.95 7.92 36.55
C ALA A 3 -32.10 7.83 35.26
N TYR A 4 -30.96 7.10 35.28
CA TYR A 4 -30.18 6.82 34.08
C TYR A 4 -30.90 5.87 33.13
N ARG A 5 -31.57 4.83 33.67
CA ARG A 5 -32.31 3.86 32.85
C ARG A 5 -33.48 4.48 32.09
N THR A 6 -34.19 5.42 32.73
CA THR A 6 -35.34 6.08 32.16
C THR A 6 -35.02 7.35 31.38
N GLY A 7 -33.84 7.93 31.58
CA GLY A 7 -33.46 9.22 31.00
C GLY A 7 -34.36 10.37 31.47
N SER A 8 -34.91 10.27 32.68
CA SER A 8 -35.89 11.22 33.22
C SER A 8 -35.34 12.65 33.36
N ASP A 9 -34.03 12.79 33.52
CA ASP A 9 -33.35 14.08 33.48
C ASP A 9 -32.12 13.93 32.57
N PRO A 10 -32.23 14.28 31.28
CA PRO A 10 -31.18 14.08 30.30
C PRO A 10 -29.97 14.98 30.52
N VAL A 11 -30.05 15.97 31.38
CA VAL A 11 -28.90 16.82 31.76
C VAL A 11 -28.05 16.16 32.81
N ARG A 12 -28.66 15.64 33.90
CA ARG A 12 -27.96 15.06 35.04
C ARG A 12 -27.79 13.54 34.94
N TYR A 13 -28.73 12.83 34.29
CA TYR A 13 -28.75 11.37 34.20
C TYR A 13 -28.97 10.88 32.78
N PRO A 14 -28.11 11.28 31.83
CA PRO A 14 -28.22 10.84 30.43
C PRO A 14 -28.00 9.34 30.30
N ASN A 15 -28.60 8.74 29.27
CA ASN A 15 -28.34 7.36 28.84
C ASN A 15 -28.10 7.38 27.34
N THR A 16 -26.86 7.63 26.95
CA THR A 16 -26.50 7.91 25.57
C THR A 16 -26.07 6.65 24.84
N ASP A 17 -26.73 6.35 23.73
CA ASP A 17 -26.22 5.42 22.73
C ASP A 17 -25.24 6.14 21.81
N TRP A 18 -23.97 6.08 22.15
CA TRP A 18 -22.90 6.73 21.41
C TRP A 18 -22.77 6.25 19.96
N TRP A 19 -23.13 4.98 19.68
CA TRP A 19 -23.08 4.48 18.31
C TRP A 19 -24.24 5.06 17.49
N GLY A 20 -25.43 5.11 18.04
CA GLY A 20 -26.58 5.75 17.40
C GLY A 20 -26.38 7.25 17.17
N GLU A 21 -25.75 7.96 18.12
CA GLU A 21 -25.42 9.38 17.97
C GLU A 21 -24.33 9.65 16.92
N LEU A 22 -23.39 8.72 16.76
CA LEU A 22 -22.22 8.89 15.88
C LEU A 22 -22.46 8.38 14.47
N ILE A 23 -23.04 7.18 14.32
CA ILE A 23 -23.08 6.43 13.07
C ILE A 23 -24.45 6.55 12.40
N LYS A 24 -24.46 6.96 11.14
CA LYS A 24 -25.66 6.96 10.30
C LYS A 24 -26.11 5.52 10.03
N PRO A 25 -27.43 5.26 10.05
CA PRO A 25 -27.96 3.95 9.67
C PRO A 25 -27.70 3.63 8.18
N VAL A 26 -27.56 4.66 7.34
CA VAL A 26 -27.29 4.53 5.90
C VAL A 26 -26.30 5.61 5.47
N SER A 27 -25.30 5.21 4.67
CA SER A 27 -24.38 6.13 4.00
C SER A 27 -24.41 5.89 2.50
N ALA A 28 -24.48 6.97 1.71
CA ALA A 28 -24.61 6.89 0.27
C ALA A 28 -23.25 6.72 -0.43
N GLN A 29 -23.23 5.86 -1.46
CA GLN A 29 -22.14 5.75 -2.41
C GLN A 29 -22.72 5.79 -3.83
N HIS A 30 -22.21 6.70 -4.64
CA HIS A 30 -22.59 6.82 -6.05
C HIS A 30 -21.39 6.45 -6.93
N LYS A 31 -21.62 5.59 -7.92
CA LYS A 31 -20.66 5.26 -8.95
C LYS A 31 -21.29 5.48 -10.31
N PHE A 32 -20.54 6.11 -11.20
CA PHE A 32 -20.95 6.28 -12.59
C PHE A 32 -19.75 6.02 -13.49
N GLY A 33 -20.01 5.54 -14.68
CA GLY A 33 -18.96 5.27 -15.64
C GLY A 33 -19.50 5.17 -17.03
N VAL A 34 -18.68 5.58 -17.96
CA VAL A 34 -18.91 5.44 -19.39
C VAL A 34 -17.65 4.88 -20.04
N SER A 35 -17.81 3.97 -20.98
CA SER A 35 -16.70 3.44 -21.76
C SER A 35 -17.09 3.37 -23.23
N LEU A 36 -16.09 3.56 -24.08
CA LEU A 36 -16.16 3.44 -25.51
C LEU A 36 -15.01 2.56 -25.99
N ASN A 37 -15.30 1.58 -26.77
CA ASN A 37 -14.30 0.75 -27.42
C ASN A 37 -14.66 0.56 -28.91
N GLY A 38 -13.64 0.42 -29.70
CA GLY A 38 -13.80 0.23 -31.13
C GLY A 38 -12.46 -0.02 -31.81
N GLY A 39 -12.51 -0.13 -33.13
CA GLY A 39 -11.31 -0.30 -33.91
C GLY A 39 -11.56 -0.93 -35.25
N ASN A 40 -10.46 -1.16 -35.95
CA ASN A 40 -10.36 -1.89 -37.20
C ASN A 40 -9.09 -2.75 -37.18
N ASP A 41 -8.71 -3.36 -38.28
CA ASP A 41 -7.53 -4.23 -38.39
C ASP A 41 -6.19 -3.52 -38.06
N ARG A 42 -6.18 -2.18 -38.05
CA ARG A 42 -4.97 -1.38 -37.80
C ARG A 42 -4.94 -0.69 -36.46
N VAL A 43 -6.10 -0.30 -35.95
CA VAL A 43 -6.18 0.48 -34.72
C VAL A 43 -7.30 -0.08 -33.87
N THR A 44 -7.01 -0.43 -32.63
CA THR A 44 -8.01 -0.74 -31.60
C THR A 44 -7.87 0.25 -30.46
N TYR A 45 -9.00 0.66 -29.89
CA TYR A 45 -8.98 1.59 -28.77
C TYR A 45 -10.04 1.26 -27.73
N PHE A 46 -9.71 1.60 -26.50
CA PHE A 46 -10.62 1.61 -25.38
C PHE A 46 -10.44 2.92 -24.62
N VAL A 47 -11.53 3.62 -24.33
CA VAL A 47 -11.53 4.83 -23.51
C VAL A 47 -12.61 4.70 -22.46
N SER A 48 -12.32 5.05 -21.21
CA SER A 48 -13.33 5.09 -20.16
C SER A 48 -13.14 6.27 -19.23
N ALA A 49 -14.26 6.76 -18.69
CA ALA A 49 -14.29 7.75 -17.63
C ALA A 49 -15.22 7.23 -16.52
N ASN A 50 -14.72 7.22 -15.30
CA ASN A 50 -15.42 6.71 -14.13
C ASN A 50 -15.34 7.71 -12.98
N GLY A 51 -16.43 7.82 -12.22
CA GLY A 51 -16.47 8.63 -11.02
C GLY A 51 -17.08 7.86 -9.85
N GLN A 52 -16.62 8.21 -8.67
CA GLN A 52 -17.16 7.70 -7.41
C GLN A 52 -17.28 8.85 -6.42
N MET A 53 -18.43 8.93 -5.76
CA MET A 53 -18.67 9.82 -4.64
C MET A 53 -19.16 8.97 -3.46
N GLN A 54 -18.59 9.18 -2.29
CA GLN A 54 -18.94 8.43 -1.10
C GLN A 54 -19.01 9.37 0.10
N ASP A 55 -20.12 9.37 0.79
CA ASP A 55 -20.28 10.07 2.05
C ASP A 55 -19.69 9.25 3.20
N GLY A 56 -19.22 9.94 4.24
CA GLY A 56 -18.79 9.30 5.49
C GLY A 56 -19.98 8.72 6.27
N ILE A 57 -19.67 7.76 7.11
CA ILE A 57 -20.66 7.05 7.95
C ILE A 57 -21.11 7.86 9.17
N TYR A 58 -20.44 8.97 9.49
CA TYR A 58 -20.72 9.76 10.70
C TYR A 58 -21.83 10.78 10.48
N HIS A 59 -22.63 11.01 11.51
CA HIS A 59 -23.55 12.14 11.56
C HIS A 59 -22.80 13.48 11.60
N LYS A 60 -23.34 14.51 10.94
CA LYS A 60 -22.82 15.89 10.95
C LYS A 60 -21.33 16.03 10.62
N SER A 61 -20.78 15.08 9.85
CA SER A 61 -19.39 15.07 9.45
C SER A 61 -19.20 15.49 8.00
N ALA A 62 -18.11 16.20 7.73
CA ALA A 62 -17.66 16.50 6.37
C ALA A 62 -16.82 15.37 5.74
N THR A 63 -16.71 14.21 6.39
CA THR A 63 -15.98 13.06 5.87
C THR A 63 -16.57 12.63 4.53
N LYS A 64 -15.74 12.72 3.46
CA LYS A 64 -16.14 12.43 2.07
C LYS A 64 -14.96 11.86 1.28
N TYR A 65 -15.29 11.03 0.32
CA TYR A 65 -14.37 10.54 -0.68
C TYR A 65 -14.94 10.76 -2.07
N ASN A 66 -14.16 11.44 -2.93
CA ASN A 66 -14.50 11.62 -4.34
C ASN A 66 -13.33 11.15 -5.20
N GLN A 67 -13.63 10.45 -6.28
CA GLN A 67 -12.66 9.95 -7.24
C GLN A 67 -13.15 10.17 -8.65
N VAL A 68 -12.25 10.59 -9.52
CA VAL A 68 -12.42 10.58 -10.98
C VAL A 68 -11.27 9.80 -11.58
N ASN A 69 -11.57 8.92 -12.52
CA ASN A 69 -10.60 8.10 -13.23
C ASN A 69 -10.90 8.14 -14.74
N ILE A 70 -9.87 8.41 -15.53
CA ILE A 70 -9.91 8.37 -17.00
C ILE A 70 -8.86 7.35 -17.43
N ARG A 71 -9.23 6.48 -18.38
CA ARG A 71 -8.31 5.50 -18.98
C ARG A 71 -8.45 5.52 -20.48
N SER A 72 -7.33 5.44 -21.17
CA SER A 72 -7.27 5.24 -22.62
C SER A 72 -6.21 4.19 -22.93
N ASN A 73 -6.58 3.19 -23.72
CA ASN A 73 -5.69 2.18 -24.27
C ASN A 73 -5.84 2.23 -25.78
N VAL A 74 -4.73 2.35 -26.49
CA VAL A 74 -4.71 2.41 -27.96
C VAL A 74 -3.63 1.49 -28.46
N ASP A 75 -4.01 0.55 -29.30
CA ASP A 75 -3.11 -0.34 -30.02
C ASP A 75 -3.09 0.00 -31.50
N VAL A 76 -1.92 0.11 -32.08
CA VAL A 76 -1.73 0.44 -33.49
C VAL A 76 -0.86 -0.62 -34.17
N GLN A 77 -1.40 -1.29 -35.16
CA GLN A 77 -0.67 -2.18 -36.06
C GLN A 77 0.03 -1.33 -37.14
N ILE A 78 1.32 -1.05 -36.93
CA ILE A 78 2.12 -0.20 -37.84
C ILE A 78 2.39 -0.93 -39.16
N THR A 79 2.81 -2.21 -39.03
CA THR A 79 2.98 -3.13 -40.17
C THR A 79 2.34 -4.46 -39.80
N HIS A 80 2.24 -5.41 -40.73
CA HIS A 80 1.64 -6.72 -40.43
C HIS A 80 2.32 -7.49 -39.27
N ASN A 81 3.56 -7.15 -38.94
CA ASN A 81 4.37 -7.82 -37.92
C ASN A 81 4.86 -6.89 -36.79
N PHE A 82 4.49 -5.59 -36.82
CA PHE A 82 4.92 -4.62 -35.81
C PHE A 82 3.74 -3.85 -35.23
N LYS A 83 3.56 -3.95 -33.89
CA LYS A 83 2.48 -3.33 -33.13
C LYS A 83 3.05 -2.42 -32.04
N ILE A 84 2.42 -1.28 -31.85
CA ILE A 84 2.69 -0.36 -30.74
C ILE A 84 1.40 -0.21 -29.93
N GLY A 85 1.51 -0.34 -28.61
CA GLY A 85 0.45 -0.04 -27.65
C GLY A 85 0.79 1.20 -26.83
N PHE A 86 -0.22 1.99 -26.52
CA PHE A 86 -0.13 3.13 -25.62
C PHE A 86 -1.29 3.09 -24.63
N ASP A 87 -0.96 2.89 -23.36
CA ASP A 87 -1.90 2.86 -22.25
C ASP A 87 -1.64 4.05 -21.34
N ILE A 88 -2.69 4.80 -21.03
CA ILE A 88 -2.64 5.87 -20.03
C ILE A 88 -3.85 5.77 -19.11
N SER A 89 -3.62 5.91 -17.81
CA SER A 89 -4.69 6.16 -16.86
C SER A 89 -4.34 7.32 -15.94
N ALA A 90 -5.33 8.18 -15.71
CA ALA A 90 -5.21 9.30 -14.77
C ALA A 90 -6.32 9.18 -13.72
N ARG A 91 -5.96 9.24 -12.45
CA ARG A 91 -6.88 9.21 -11.32
C ARG A 91 -6.64 10.37 -10.40
N GLN A 92 -7.70 11.06 -10.01
CA GLN A 92 -7.68 12.07 -8.97
C GLN A 92 -8.62 11.66 -7.84
N GLU A 93 -8.10 11.68 -6.62
CA GLU A 93 -8.83 11.38 -5.40
C GLU A 93 -8.84 12.61 -4.49
N HIS A 94 -10.00 12.90 -3.92
CA HIS A 94 -10.18 13.87 -2.85
C HIS A 94 -10.71 13.15 -1.61
N LYS A 95 -9.94 13.20 -0.53
CA LYS A 95 -10.28 12.63 0.77
C LYS A 95 -10.45 13.78 1.76
N ASN A 96 -11.57 13.82 2.43
CA ASN A 96 -11.82 14.76 3.52
C ASN A 96 -12.16 13.98 4.79
N TYR A 97 -11.45 14.26 5.86
CA TYR A 97 -11.65 13.69 7.19
C TYR A 97 -11.73 14.81 8.22
N SER A 98 -12.20 14.50 9.43
CA SER A 98 -11.98 15.38 10.58
C SER A 98 -10.48 15.50 10.88
N SER A 99 -10.10 16.56 11.57
CA SER A 99 -8.70 16.78 11.94
C SER A 99 -8.23 15.90 13.10
N PHE A 100 -9.14 15.12 13.72
CA PHE A 100 -8.81 14.33 14.90
C PHE A 100 -7.73 13.28 14.60
N PRO A 101 -6.69 13.14 15.44
CA PRO A 101 -5.62 12.16 15.24
C PRO A 101 -6.15 10.72 15.24
N GLY A 102 -5.55 9.89 14.38
CA GLY A 102 -5.94 8.48 14.26
C GLY A 102 -7.17 8.24 13.39
N ARG A 103 -7.81 9.29 12.86
CA ARG A 103 -8.96 9.19 11.96
C ARG A 103 -10.03 8.21 12.50
N ASP A 104 -10.51 7.29 11.68
CA ASP A 104 -11.57 6.35 12.08
C ASP A 104 -11.19 5.49 13.28
N TYR A 105 -9.95 5.00 13.37
CA TYR A 105 -9.48 4.25 14.52
C TYR A 105 -9.54 5.10 15.81
N GLY A 106 -9.08 6.34 15.74
CA GLY A 106 -9.14 7.27 16.88
C GLY A 106 -10.58 7.57 17.32
N ILE A 107 -11.49 7.77 16.38
CA ILE A 107 -12.91 8.02 16.64
C ILE A 107 -13.57 6.79 17.28
N PHE A 108 -13.39 5.59 16.72
CA PHE A 108 -13.93 4.36 17.30
C PHE A 108 -13.37 4.09 18.69
N TYR A 109 -12.09 4.32 18.91
CA TYR A 109 -11.47 4.17 20.22
C TYR A 109 -12.10 5.12 21.26
N GLN A 110 -12.32 6.38 20.88
CA GLN A 110 -13.01 7.35 21.76
C GLN A 110 -14.47 6.95 22.02
N THR A 111 -15.16 6.43 21.01
CA THR A 111 -16.54 5.96 21.14
C THR A 111 -16.66 4.78 22.12
N LEU A 112 -15.75 3.81 22.04
CA LEU A 112 -15.69 2.67 22.97
C LEU A 112 -15.41 3.08 24.42
N ARG A 113 -14.73 4.22 24.62
CA ARG A 113 -14.42 4.75 25.94
C ARG A 113 -15.43 5.76 26.47
N ALA A 114 -16.35 6.21 25.63
CA ALA A 114 -17.37 7.18 26.03
C ALA A 114 -18.39 6.53 26.98
N PHE A 115 -18.60 7.19 28.10
CA PHE A 115 -19.55 6.67 29.10
C PHE A 115 -20.99 6.93 28.68
N PRO A 116 -21.91 5.95 28.77
CA PRO A 116 -23.33 6.16 28.51
C PRO A 116 -23.95 7.23 29.41
N THR A 117 -23.37 7.45 30.59
CA THR A 117 -23.75 8.48 31.55
C THR A 117 -23.33 9.90 31.19
N ALA A 118 -22.81 10.09 29.96
CA ALA A 118 -22.45 11.38 29.42
C ALA A 118 -23.23 11.62 28.11
N THR A 119 -23.77 12.83 27.93
CA THR A 119 -24.49 13.17 26.70
C THR A 119 -23.57 13.73 25.60
N ALA A 120 -23.95 13.56 24.34
CA ALA A 120 -23.27 14.21 23.20
C ALA A 120 -23.65 15.69 23.12
N TYR A 121 -24.95 15.97 23.29
CA TYR A 121 -25.52 17.32 23.30
C TYR A 121 -26.43 17.48 24.51
N TYR A 122 -26.45 18.64 25.09
CA TYR A 122 -27.49 19.04 26.03
C TYR A 122 -28.81 19.30 25.31
N PRO A 123 -29.96 19.30 26.01
CA PRO A 123 -31.26 19.55 25.41
C PRO A 123 -31.40 20.92 24.68
N ASN A 124 -30.60 21.89 25.05
CA ASN A 124 -30.48 23.18 24.38
C ASN A 124 -29.60 23.18 23.12
N GLY A 125 -29.07 22.02 22.72
CA GLY A 125 -28.23 21.84 21.53
C GLY A 125 -26.72 22.14 21.73
N LEU A 126 -26.32 22.51 22.95
CA LEU A 126 -24.90 22.73 23.25
C LEU A 126 -24.13 21.41 23.31
N LEU A 127 -22.93 21.37 22.69
CA LEU A 127 -22.03 20.22 22.77
C LEU A 127 -21.50 20.06 24.19
N ARG A 128 -21.59 18.85 24.73
CA ARG A 128 -20.95 18.57 26.02
C ARG A 128 -19.43 18.54 25.86
N TRP A 129 -18.76 19.20 26.81
CA TRP A 129 -17.31 19.15 26.91
C TRP A 129 -16.79 17.79 27.41
N GLY A 130 -15.55 17.44 27.07
CA GLY A 130 -14.89 16.22 27.47
C GLY A 130 -14.78 15.18 26.35
N SER A 131 -14.73 13.90 26.70
CA SER A 131 -14.68 12.81 25.71
C SER A 131 -16.02 12.73 24.96
N ASN A 132 -16.09 13.40 23.81
CA ASN A 132 -17.29 13.49 22.98
C ASN A 132 -16.94 13.11 21.52
N PRO A 133 -17.07 11.84 21.13
CA PRO A 133 -16.74 11.39 19.78
C PRO A 133 -17.58 12.08 18.69
N VAL A 134 -18.80 12.53 19.00
CA VAL A 134 -19.65 13.27 18.06
C VAL A 134 -19.07 14.64 17.73
N ALA A 135 -18.43 15.31 18.69
CA ALA A 135 -17.71 16.57 18.43
C ALA A 135 -16.47 16.35 17.53
N LEU A 136 -15.76 15.24 17.75
CA LEU A 136 -14.50 14.94 17.06
C LEU A 136 -14.64 14.65 15.57
N VAL A 137 -15.83 14.28 15.09
CA VAL A 137 -16.08 14.04 13.65
C VAL A 137 -16.54 15.30 12.91
N GLN A 138 -16.83 16.37 13.61
CA GLN A 138 -17.35 17.61 13.03
C GLN A 138 -16.23 18.55 12.58
N ASP A 139 -16.57 19.51 11.72
CA ASP A 139 -15.65 20.53 11.20
C ASP A 139 -15.19 21.53 12.25
N ILE A 140 -15.83 21.57 13.42
CA ILE A 140 -15.41 22.44 14.53
C ILE A 140 -14.01 22.14 15.04
N THR A 141 -13.51 20.92 14.81
CA THR A 141 -12.14 20.52 15.15
C THR A 141 -11.15 20.84 14.02
N GLY A 142 -11.64 21.35 12.90
CA GLY A 142 -10.89 21.54 11.67
C GLY A 142 -11.07 20.41 10.66
N TYR A 143 -10.11 20.22 9.76
CA TYR A 143 -10.20 19.26 8.66
C TYR A 143 -8.84 18.64 8.32
N ASP A 144 -8.88 17.46 7.66
CA ASP A 144 -7.74 16.77 7.05
C ASP A 144 -8.07 16.44 5.60
N LYS A 145 -7.68 17.32 4.68
CA LYS A 145 -7.95 17.21 3.24
C LYS A 145 -6.72 16.66 2.53
N THR A 146 -6.92 15.58 1.76
CA THR A 146 -5.84 15.00 0.93
C THR A 146 -6.31 14.92 -0.52
N LYS A 147 -5.51 15.47 -1.41
CA LYS A 147 -5.67 15.34 -2.87
C LYS A 147 -4.55 14.44 -3.40
N ILE A 148 -4.93 13.35 -4.10
CA ILE A 148 -3.97 12.44 -4.72
C ILE A 148 -4.21 12.44 -6.22
N ASN A 149 -3.15 12.66 -6.99
CA ASN A 149 -3.14 12.50 -8.44
C ASN A 149 -2.25 11.32 -8.78
N THR A 150 -2.76 10.35 -9.53
CA THR A 150 -2.03 9.19 -10.03
C THR A 150 -2.09 9.20 -11.55
N ILE A 151 -0.96 9.06 -12.20
CA ILE A 151 -0.86 8.89 -13.65
C ILE A 151 -0.02 7.63 -13.88
N ASN A 152 -0.56 6.69 -14.63
CA ASN A 152 0.14 5.49 -15.06
C ASN A 152 0.18 5.52 -16.59
N THR A 153 1.36 5.37 -17.18
CA THR A 153 1.58 5.37 -18.63
C THR A 153 2.41 4.16 -18.99
N THR A 154 1.99 3.42 -20.00
CA THR A 154 2.77 2.30 -20.54
C THR A 154 2.84 2.41 -22.06
N ILE A 155 4.03 2.28 -22.60
CA ILE A 155 4.28 2.12 -24.03
C ILE A 155 4.76 0.69 -24.24
N THR A 156 4.10 -0.01 -25.14
CA THR A 156 4.44 -1.39 -25.54
C THR A 156 4.84 -1.40 -27.00
N ALA A 157 5.90 -2.12 -27.34
CA ALA A 157 6.27 -2.40 -28.72
C ALA A 157 6.44 -3.90 -28.89
N LYS A 158 5.74 -4.50 -29.82
CA LYS A 158 5.83 -5.91 -30.17
C LYS A 158 6.19 -6.08 -31.63
N TRP A 159 7.21 -6.89 -31.91
CA TRP A 159 7.65 -7.20 -33.25
C TRP A 159 7.73 -8.70 -33.45
N ASP A 160 6.87 -9.24 -34.33
CA ASP A 160 6.89 -10.64 -34.75
C ASP A 160 7.97 -10.84 -35.81
N LEU A 161 8.89 -11.74 -35.53
CA LEU A 161 10.10 -12.00 -36.33
C LEU A 161 10.00 -13.32 -37.10
N ASP A 162 8.79 -13.65 -37.58
CA ASP A 162 8.51 -14.88 -38.34
C ASP A 162 9.37 -15.00 -39.62
N PHE A 163 9.88 -13.89 -40.13
CA PHE A 163 10.81 -13.85 -41.25
C PHE A 163 12.21 -14.42 -40.89
N ILE A 164 12.59 -14.47 -39.60
CA ILE A 164 13.79 -15.14 -39.11
C ILE A 164 13.46 -16.61 -38.82
N THR A 165 12.47 -16.83 -37.98
CA THR A 165 11.92 -18.16 -37.67
C THR A 165 10.50 -18.02 -37.12
N LYS A 166 9.62 -18.93 -37.58
CA LYS A 166 8.20 -18.91 -37.14
C LYS A 166 8.08 -19.01 -35.64
N GLY A 167 7.27 -18.13 -35.05
CA GLY A 167 6.96 -18.08 -33.64
C GLY A 167 7.96 -17.31 -32.79
N LEU A 168 8.96 -16.63 -33.40
CA LEU A 168 9.88 -15.72 -32.71
C LEU A 168 9.25 -14.33 -32.63
N SER A 169 9.29 -13.69 -31.46
CA SER A 169 8.90 -12.29 -31.30
C SER A 169 9.75 -11.59 -30.25
N VAL A 170 9.89 -10.28 -30.42
CA VAL A 170 10.47 -9.37 -29.42
C VAL A 170 9.37 -8.46 -28.92
N GLU A 171 9.35 -8.23 -27.60
CA GLU A 171 8.40 -7.33 -26.96
C GLU A 171 9.13 -6.48 -25.93
N GLY A 172 8.82 -5.20 -25.91
CA GLY A 172 9.38 -4.25 -24.94
C GLY A 172 8.28 -3.40 -24.32
N HIS A 173 8.42 -3.12 -23.02
CA HIS A 173 7.52 -2.23 -22.29
C HIS A 173 8.32 -1.15 -21.58
N VAL A 174 7.82 0.07 -21.61
CA VAL A 174 8.30 1.17 -20.77
C VAL A 174 7.08 1.72 -20.03
N ALA A 175 7.07 1.55 -18.72
CA ALA A 175 6.02 2.06 -17.86
C ALA A 175 6.56 3.18 -16.96
N TYR A 176 5.83 4.29 -16.90
CA TYR A 176 6.11 5.40 -16.01
C TYR A 176 4.87 5.70 -15.16
N ASP A 177 5.04 5.51 -13.85
CA ASP A 177 4.01 5.76 -12.86
C ASP A 177 4.38 6.98 -12.03
N PHE A 178 3.44 7.90 -11.93
CA PHE A 178 3.59 9.13 -11.15
C PHE A 178 2.45 9.23 -10.14
N VAL A 179 2.80 9.42 -8.87
CA VAL A 179 1.82 9.68 -7.80
C VAL A 179 2.24 10.92 -7.04
N ASN A 180 1.33 11.89 -6.95
CA ASN A 180 1.49 13.09 -6.14
C ASN A 180 0.36 13.18 -5.12
N SER A 181 0.70 13.33 -3.85
CA SER A 181 -0.24 13.47 -2.74
C SER A 181 0.00 14.76 -1.98
N ASN A 182 -0.99 15.64 -1.97
CA ASN A 182 -0.97 16.89 -1.21
C ASN A 182 -2.01 16.82 -0.09
N ARG A 183 -1.56 16.95 1.15
CA ARG A 183 -2.40 16.93 2.35
C ARG A 183 -2.36 18.31 3.02
N LYS A 184 -3.52 18.81 3.38
CA LYS A 184 -3.68 20.02 4.20
C LYS A 184 -4.46 19.63 5.44
N GLN A 185 -3.82 19.71 6.60
CA GLN A 185 -4.41 19.42 7.91
C GLN A 185 -4.48 20.70 8.71
N TRP A 186 -5.70 21.11 8.99
CA TRP A 186 -6.05 22.26 9.81
C TRP A 186 -6.70 21.74 11.10
N GLN A 187 -6.15 22.12 12.24
CA GLN A 187 -6.68 21.75 13.54
C GLN A 187 -7.05 23.02 14.30
N THR A 188 -8.23 23.01 14.90
CA THR A 188 -8.72 24.14 15.70
C THR A 188 -9.12 23.65 17.08
N PRO A 189 -8.85 24.43 18.15
CA PRO A 189 -9.49 24.23 19.43
C PRO A 189 -11.01 24.26 19.24
N TRP A 190 -11.71 23.37 19.89
CA TRP A 190 -13.15 23.39 19.87
C TRP A 190 -13.75 23.65 21.24
N GLU A 191 -14.96 24.19 21.28
CA GLU A 191 -15.63 24.63 22.47
C GLU A 191 -16.73 23.64 22.83
N GLY A 192 -16.79 23.27 24.11
CA GLY A 192 -17.86 22.47 24.68
C GLY A 192 -18.35 23.12 25.97
N TYR A 193 -19.40 22.57 26.54
CA TYR A 193 -20.07 23.09 27.72
C TYR A 193 -20.17 22.03 28.81
N ASP A 194 -20.09 22.47 30.06
CA ASP A 194 -20.30 21.63 31.23
C ASP A 194 -21.45 22.22 32.05
N TYR A 195 -22.40 21.39 32.43
CA TYR A 195 -23.52 21.86 33.22
C TYR A 195 -23.11 22.04 34.68
N ASN A 196 -23.28 23.23 35.20
CA ASN A 196 -23.03 23.56 36.59
C ASN A 196 -24.30 23.38 37.43
N GLU A 197 -24.30 22.38 38.28
CA GLU A 197 -25.48 22.05 39.11
C GLU A 197 -25.82 23.14 40.14
N VAL A 198 -24.86 23.94 40.56
CA VAL A 198 -25.02 24.99 41.57
C VAL A 198 -25.68 26.23 40.95
N THR A 199 -25.15 26.70 39.83
CA THR A 199 -25.66 27.90 39.15
C THR A 199 -26.78 27.60 38.17
N GLN A 200 -26.98 26.31 37.80
CA GLN A 200 -27.92 25.85 36.76
C GLN A 200 -27.60 26.46 35.37
N GLU A 201 -26.33 26.81 35.13
CA GLU A 201 -25.84 27.41 33.90
C GLU A 201 -24.88 26.42 33.17
N TYR A 202 -24.58 26.71 31.92
CA TYR A 202 -23.64 25.94 31.10
C TYR A 202 -22.31 26.66 30.99
N ASP A 203 -21.32 26.17 31.72
CA ASP A 203 -19.98 26.74 31.73
C ASP A 203 -19.25 26.36 30.43
N LYS A 204 -18.86 27.37 29.67
CA LYS A 204 -18.08 27.19 28.45
C LYS A 204 -16.66 26.74 28.78
N LYS A 205 -16.19 25.68 28.09
CA LYS A 205 -14.83 25.15 28.19
C LYS A 205 -14.22 24.96 26.81
N VAL A 206 -12.91 25.25 26.69
CA VAL A 206 -12.16 25.01 25.46
C VAL A 206 -11.40 23.71 25.61
N TYR A 207 -11.37 22.90 24.57
CA TYR A 207 -10.57 21.66 24.55
C TYR A 207 -9.09 22.03 24.48
N THR A 208 -8.34 21.70 25.52
CA THR A 208 -6.97 22.20 25.74
C THR A 208 -5.88 21.35 25.12
N GLU A 209 -6.16 20.14 24.66
CA GLU A 209 -5.16 19.28 23.99
C GLU A 209 -4.60 19.98 22.74
N TRP A 210 -5.41 20.84 22.09
CA TRP A 210 -4.98 21.72 20.99
C TRP A 210 -5.20 23.17 21.40
N ALA A 211 -4.31 23.66 22.24
CA ALA A 211 -4.43 25.00 22.82
C ALA A 211 -4.50 26.12 21.77
N TYR A 212 -3.97 25.89 20.58
CA TYR A 212 -3.93 26.85 19.48
C TYR A 212 -4.28 26.19 18.16
N PRO A 213 -4.86 26.94 17.21
CA PRO A 213 -5.01 26.47 15.84
C PRO A 213 -3.66 26.16 15.22
N SER A 214 -3.62 25.10 14.40
CA SER A 214 -2.40 24.68 13.72
C SER A 214 -2.68 24.24 12.29
N LEU A 215 -1.77 24.55 11.39
CA LEU A 215 -1.78 24.09 10.01
C LEU A 215 -0.53 23.24 9.74
N THR A 216 -0.74 22.10 9.11
CA THR A 216 0.34 21.32 8.51
C THR A 216 -0.01 21.01 7.05
N GLN A 217 0.90 21.33 6.14
CA GLN A 217 0.82 20.97 4.74
C GLN A 217 1.92 19.95 4.43
N THR A 218 1.55 18.89 3.69
CA THR A 218 2.46 17.80 3.35
C THR A 218 2.35 17.52 1.86
N ALA A 219 3.48 17.48 1.17
CA ALA A 219 3.58 17.00 -0.21
C ALA A 219 4.40 15.72 -0.25
N LYS A 220 3.91 14.72 -1.00
CA LYS A 220 4.58 13.44 -1.24
C LYS A 220 4.55 13.15 -2.73
N GLY A 221 5.66 12.69 -3.26
CA GLY A 221 5.80 12.28 -4.65
C GLY A 221 6.43 10.90 -4.76
N TRP A 222 5.90 10.07 -5.65
CA TRP A 222 6.49 8.81 -6.08
C TRP A 222 6.58 8.80 -7.60
N ASN A 223 7.73 8.42 -8.11
CA ASN A 223 7.97 8.23 -9.53
C ASN A 223 8.58 6.86 -9.74
N THR A 224 7.91 5.99 -10.48
CA THR A 224 8.40 4.65 -10.78
C THR A 224 8.59 4.52 -12.28
N LEU A 225 9.80 4.17 -12.70
CA LEU A 225 10.11 3.82 -14.08
C LEU A 225 10.42 2.34 -14.15
N THR A 226 9.64 1.60 -14.95
CA THR A 226 9.89 0.18 -15.22
C THR A 226 10.09 -0.03 -16.72
N MET A 227 11.15 -0.73 -17.07
CA MET A 227 11.48 -1.09 -18.44
C MET A 227 11.72 -2.58 -18.51
N ASN A 228 11.14 -3.25 -19.49
CA ASN A 228 11.47 -4.63 -19.79
C ASN A 228 11.61 -4.89 -21.29
N ALA A 229 12.32 -5.96 -21.62
CA ALA A 229 12.47 -6.48 -22.96
C ALA A 229 12.42 -8.00 -22.91
N LEU A 230 11.62 -8.59 -23.78
CA LEU A 230 11.33 -10.02 -23.86
C LEU A 230 11.64 -10.53 -25.25
N LEU A 231 12.35 -11.64 -25.35
CA LEU A 231 12.50 -12.44 -26.56
C LEU A 231 11.68 -13.72 -26.33
N ASN A 232 10.64 -13.91 -27.14
CA ASN A 232 9.74 -15.05 -27.04
C ASN A 232 9.89 -15.95 -28.26
N TYR A 233 9.83 -17.25 -28.05
CA TYR A 233 9.77 -18.26 -29.09
C TYR A 233 8.69 -19.27 -28.73
N ASN A 234 7.67 -19.43 -29.58
CA ASN A 234 6.60 -20.38 -29.39
C ASN A 234 6.35 -21.09 -30.71
N ARG A 235 6.55 -22.42 -30.73
CA ARG A 235 6.39 -23.21 -31.95
C ARG A 235 5.91 -24.61 -31.66
N GLN A 236 5.01 -25.08 -32.54
CA GLN A 236 4.55 -26.44 -32.58
C GLN A 236 5.25 -27.20 -33.72
N PHE A 237 5.79 -28.38 -33.42
CA PHE A 237 6.42 -29.31 -34.33
C PHE A 237 5.67 -30.65 -34.26
N GLY A 238 4.65 -30.83 -35.09
CA GLY A 238 3.75 -31.97 -34.97
C GLY A 238 3.09 -32.00 -33.57
N ASP A 239 3.35 -33.05 -32.82
CA ASP A 239 2.81 -33.27 -31.48
C ASP A 239 3.62 -32.56 -30.36
N HIS A 240 4.72 -31.90 -30.71
CA HIS A 240 5.63 -31.25 -29.78
C HIS A 240 5.43 -29.74 -29.75
N ASN A 241 5.12 -29.17 -28.58
CA ASN A 241 5.05 -27.74 -28.36
C ASN A 241 6.27 -27.28 -27.57
N VAL A 242 6.97 -26.31 -28.11
CA VAL A 242 8.14 -25.68 -27.47
C VAL A 242 7.86 -24.21 -27.23
N SER A 243 8.04 -23.76 -26.00
CA SER A 243 7.99 -22.34 -25.64
C SER A 243 9.30 -21.96 -24.94
N ALA A 244 9.87 -20.84 -25.34
CA ALA A 244 11.03 -20.27 -24.68
C ALA A 244 10.88 -18.75 -24.56
N MET A 245 11.37 -18.20 -23.48
CA MET A 245 11.39 -16.76 -23.23
C MET A 245 12.67 -16.39 -22.50
N VAL A 246 13.32 -15.33 -22.95
CA VAL A 246 14.40 -14.67 -22.21
C VAL A 246 14.00 -13.22 -22.00
N GLY A 247 14.16 -12.72 -20.79
CA GLY A 247 13.73 -11.38 -20.42
C GLY A 247 14.77 -10.62 -19.60
N PHE A 248 14.70 -9.33 -19.75
CA PHE A 248 15.38 -8.32 -18.95
C PHE A 248 14.34 -7.38 -18.38
N GLU A 249 14.48 -7.00 -17.12
CA GLU A 249 13.66 -5.99 -16.47
C GLU A 249 14.50 -5.10 -15.58
N GLN A 250 14.23 -3.81 -15.59
CA GLN A 250 14.78 -2.85 -14.64
C GLN A 250 13.66 -1.95 -14.15
N SER A 251 13.61 -1.77 -12.83
CA SER A 251 12.71 -0.83 -12.17
C SER A 251 13.48 0.10 -11.25
N SER A 252 13.08 1.37 -11.21
CA SER A 252 13.57 2.35 -10.24
C SER A 252 12.40 3.15 -9.70
N GLU A 253 12.42 3.40 -8.40
CA GLU A 253 11.43 4.22 -7.71
C GLU A 253 12.14 5.34 -6.97
N LYS A 254 11.61 6.56 -7.10
CA LYS A 254 12.02 7.73 -6.32
C LYS A 254 10.84 8.20 -5.49
N TYR A 255 11.08 8.39 -4.23
CA TYR A 255 10.15 8.95 -3.28
C TYR A 255 10.72 10.21 -2.65
N GLU A 256 9.89 11.25 -2.61
CA GLU A 256 10.21 12.49 -1.91
C GLU A 256 9.02 12.92 -1.04
N TYR A 257 9.33 13.46 0.10
CA TYR A 257 8.37 13.96 1.04
C TYR A 257 8.89 15.22 1.69
N PHE A 258 8.04 16.23 1.80
CA PHE A 258 8.28 17.37 2.67
C PHE A 258 6.99 17.82 3.33
N SER A 259 7.12 18.44 4.51
CA SER A 259 6.01 19.07 5.19
C SER A 259 6.45 20.40 5.82
N ALA A 260 5.51 21.34 5.86
CA ALA A 260 5.66 22.59 6.57
C ALA A 260 4.42 22.81 7.43
N GLY A 261 4.61 23.37 8.61
CA GLY A 261 3.53 23.68 9.53
C GLY A 261 3.79 24.92 10.37
N ARG A 262 2.72 25.54 10.83
CA ARG A 262 2.73 26.57 11.86
C ARG A 262 1.62 26.34 12.87
N THR A 263 1.87 26.75 14.08
CA THR A 263 0.89 26.76 15.17
C THR A 263 0.68 28.18 15.68
N LYS A 264 -0.23 28.37 16.62
CA LYS A 264 -0.54 29.65 17.26
C LYS A 264 -0.99 30.69 16.25
N TYR A 265 -2.11 30.37 15.56
CA TYR A 265 -2.82 31.33 14.73
C TYR A 265 -3.66 32.25 15.65
N GLU A 266 -3.62 33.56 15.43
CA GLU A 266 -4.45 34.52 16.15
C GLU A 266 -5.92 34.48 15.70
N SER A 267 -6.18 33.98 14.49
CA SER A 267 -7.53 33.84 13.93
C SER A 267 -7.66 32.52 13.16
N THR A 268 -8.83 31.90 13.22
CA THR A 268 -9.18 30.73 12.41
C THR A 268 -9.72 31.09 11.02
N ALA A 269 -9.83 32.37 10.69
CA ALA A 269 -10.39 32.84 9.41
C ALA A 269 -9.48 32.55 8.20
N ILE A 270 -8.15 32.43 8.41
CA ILE A 270 -7.17 32.22 7.35
C ILE A 270 -6.32 30.98 7.67
N ASP A 271 -6.57 29.92 6.97
CA ASP A 271 -5.88 28.64 7.08
C ASP A 271 -4.68 28.54 6.10
N GLN A 272 -3.80 29.54 6.10
CA GLN A 272 -2.60 29.60 5.27
C GLN A 272 -1.34 29.69 6.15
N LEU A 273 -0.22 29.12 5.67
CA LEU A 273 1.03 29.09 6.45
C LEU A 273 1.49 30.48 6.86
N PHE A 274 1.35 31.48 5.99
CA PHE A 274 1.80 32.85 6.28
C PHE A 274 1.03 33.51 7.44
N ALA A 275 -0.21 33.06 7.71
CA ALA A 275 -1.08 33.62 8.75
C ALA A 275 -0.80 33.05 10.16
N GLY A 276 0.02 32.01 10.26
CA GLY A 276 0.46 31.46 11.55
C GLY A 276 1.52 32.33 12.22
N SER A 277 1.86 32.02 13.47
CA SER A 277 2.82 32.79 14.26
C SER A 277 4.10 33.12 13.48
N ALA A 278 4.57 34.37 13.62
CA ALA A 278 5.86 34.81 13.10
C ALA A 278 7.06 34.26 13.90
N ASP A 279 6.84 33.86 15.14
CA ASP A 279 7.86 33.25 16.00
C ASP A 279 8.24 31.87 15.49
N GLN A 280 9.53 31.67 15.22
CA GLN A 280 10.09 30.42 14.68
C GLN A 280 9.92 29.23 15.62
N ALA A 281 9.73 29.42 16.91
CA ALA A 281 9.44 28.39 17.89
C ALA A 281 8.14 27.58 17.55
N TYR A 282 7.23 28.19 16.79
CA TYR A 282 5.96 27.60 16.35
C TYR A 282 5.99 27.10 14.92
N TRP A 283 7.15 27.09 14.28
CA TRP A 283 7.32 26.55 12.94
C TRP A 283 7.72 25.08 13.01
N LYS A 284 7.18 24.31 12.09
CA LYS A 284 7.50 22.89 11.93
C LYS A 284 7.86 22.63 10.49
N ASN A 285 8.90 21.88 10.27
CA ASN A 285 9.24 21.35 8.96
C ASN A 285 9.78 19.91 9.10
N ASN A 286 9.62 19.14 8.08
CA ASN A 286 10.20 17.80 7.97
C ASN A 286 10.30 17.40 6.50
N GLY A 287 11.21 16.50 6.16
CA GLY A 287 11.37 15.99 4.83
C GLY A 287 12.23 14.73 4.78
N SER A 288 12.02 13.93 3.77
CA SER A 288 12.85 12.77 3.48
C SER A 288 12.78 12.44 1.98
N ALA A 289 13.78 11.73 1.49
CA ALA A 289 13.82 11.18 0.15
C ALA A 289 14.40 9.76 0.20
N SER A 290 13.94 8.92 -0.71
CA SER A 290 14.51 7.59 -0.92
C SER A 290 14.46 7.24 -2.39
N GLU A 291 15.42 6.43 -2.81
CA GLU A 291 15.48 5.87 -4.17
C GLU A 291 15.75 4.37 -4.05
N THR A 292 15.04 3.58 -4.85
CA THR A 292 15.23 2.13 -4.92
C THR A 292 15.32 1.68 -6.37
N ALA A 293 16.13 0.66 -6.63
CA ALA A 293 16.28 0.08 -7.96
C ALA A 293 16.45 -1.44 -7.90
N ARG A 294 15.88 -2.11 -8.90
CA ARG A 294 16.00 -3.54 -9.12
C ARG A 294 16.32 -3.81 -10.57
N ARG A 295 17.07 -4.88 -10.81
CA ARG A 295 17.35 -5.37 -12.15
C ARG A 295 17.27 -6.88 -12.18
N SER A 296 16.63 -7.42 -13.19
CA SER A 296 16.35 -8.85 -13.29
C SER A 296 16.66 -9.36 -14.69
N TYR A 297 17.25 -10.55 -14.76
CA TYR A 297 17.36 -11.36 -15.95
C TYR A 297 16.60 -12.66 -15.71
N PHE A 298 15.77 -13.07 -16.65
CA PHE A 298 14.99 -14.27 -16.45
C PHE A 298 14.80 -15.03 -17.74
N ALA A 299 14.62 -16.32 -17.59
CA ALA A 299 14.34 -17.23 -18.70
C ALA A 299 13.28 -18.26 -18.31
N ARG A 300 12.48 -18.64 -19.28
CA ARG A 300 11.51 -19.72 -19.17
C ARG A 300 11.62 -20.61 -20.39
N VAL A 301 11.61 -21.91 -20.16
CA VAL A 301 11.53 -22.93 -21.22
C VAL A 301 10.42 -23.89 -20.85
N GLY A 302 9.48 -24.09 -21.75
CA GLY A 302 8.39 -25.03 -21.62
C GLY A 302 8.39 -26.02 -22.79
N TYR A 303 8.11 -27.25 -22.49
CA TYR A 303 7.92 -28.32 -23.46
C TYR A 303 6.66 -29.10 -23.12
N ASP A 304 5.89 -29.38 -24.15
CA ASP A 304 4.67 -30.16 -24.08
C ASP A 304 4.65 -31.17 -25.23
N TYR A 305 4.35 -32.42 -24.90
CA TYR A 305 4.13 -33.49 -25.87
C TYR A 305 2.69 -33.96 -25.83
N LYS A 306 1.95 -33.78 -26.94
CA LYS A 306 0.54 -34.13 -27.11
C LYS A 306 -0.39 -33.61 -26.03
N SER A 307 -0.02 -32.53 -25.34
CA SER A 307 -0.71 -32.06 -24.14
C SER A 307 -0.84 -33.09 -23.02
N LYS A 308 -0.06 -34.17 -23.09
CA LYS A 308 0.01 -35.24 -22.10
C LYS A 308 1.12 -35.06 -21.10
N TYR A 309 2.33 -34.80 -21.58
CA TYR A 309 3.54 -34.62 -20.79
C TYR A 309 4.03 -33.19 -20.91
N MET A 310 4.05 -32.50 -19.82
CA MET A 310 4.40 -31.10 -19.74
C MET A 310 5.57 -30.90 -18.78
N VAL A 311 6.58 -30.16 -19.19
CA VAL A 311 7.71 -29.76 -18.33
C VAL A 311 7.99 -28.28 -18.55
N GLN A 312 8.23 -27.56 -17.48
CA GLN A 312 8.64 -26.15 -17.54
C GLN A 312 9.78 -25.89 -16.59
N PHE A 313 10.74 -25.11 -17.04
CA PHE A 313 11.82 -24.55 -16.23
C PHE A 313 11.75 -23.03 -16.29
N ILE A 314 11.94 -22.37 -15.13
CA ILE A 314 12.05 -20.93 -14.99
C ILE A 314 13.32 -20.63 -14.17
N GLY A 315 14.13 -19.71 -14.63
CA GLY A 315 15.26 -19.17 -13.86
C GLY A 315 15.16 -17.65 -13.80
N ARG A 316 15.29 -17.07 -12.59
CA ARG A 316 15.41 -15.63 -12.39
C ARG A 316 16.70 -15.31 -11.68
N TYR A 317 17.39 -14.29 -12.17
CA TYR A 317 18.59 -13.71 -11.57
C TYR A 317 18.31 -12.25 -11.26
N ASP A 318 17.96 -11.99 -10.01
CA ASP A 318 17.45 -10.71 -9.54
C ASP A 318 18.53 -9.98 -8.73
N GLY A 319 18.72 -8.70 -9.02
CA GLY A 319 19.62 -7.80 -8.30
C GLY A 319 18.86 -6.68 -7.62
N SER A 320 19.13 -6.48 -6.32
CA SER A 320 18.55 -5.42 -5.50
C SER A 320 19.64 -4.55 -4.88
N GLU A 321 19.46 -3.25 -4.90
CA GLU A 321 20.41 -2.31 -4.27
C GLU A 321 20.34 -2.31 -2.74
N ASN A 322 19.30 -2.93 -2.15
CA ASN A 322 19.18 -3.10 -0.71
C ASN A 322 20.32 -3.91 -0.09
N PHE A 323 21.11 -4.59 -0.92
CA PHE A 323 22.21 -5.44 -0.51
C PHE A 323 23.57 -4.92 -0.98
N ALA A 324 24.61 -5.26 -0.23
CA ALA A 324 26.00 -4.99 -0.61
C ALA A 324 26.33 -5.60 -1.98
N LYS A 325 27.32 -5.04 -2.66
CA LYS A 325 27.65 -5.39 -4.06
C LYS A 325 27.85 -6.89 -4.30
N ASP A 326 28.46 -7.59 -3.35
CA ASP A 326 28.74 -9.03 -3.38
C ASP A 326 27.53 -9.91 -2.97
N LYS A 327 26.50 -9.34 -2.34
CA LYS A 327 25.25 -10.01 -1.91
C LYS A 327 24.03 -9.59 -2.71
N ARG A 328 24.22 -8.68 -3.66
CA ARG A 328 23.14 -8.00 -4.41
C ARG A 328 22.33 -8.95 -5.27
N TRP A 329 22.95 -9.97 -5.84
CA TRP A 329 22.34 -10.86 -6.82
C TRP A 329 21.90 -12.19 -6.21
N GLY A 330 20.64 -12.58 -6.47
CA GLY A 330 20.07 -13.87 -6.10
C GLY A 330 19.60 -14.64 -7.34
N PHE A 331 19.80 -15.96 -7.36
CA PHE A 331 19.27 -16.84 -8.39
C PHE A 331 18.13 -17.69 -7.84
N PHE A 332 16.99 -17.66 -8.51
CA PHE A 332 15.74 -18.28 -8.06
C PHE A 332 15.19 -19.21 -9.17
N PRO A 333 15.56 -20.50 -9.15
CA PRO A 333 15.07 -21.49 -10.10
C PRO A 333 13.68 -21.99 -9.72
N SER A 334 12.92 -22.44 -10.74
CA SER A 334 11.69 -23.20 -10.58
C SER A 334 11.56 -24.23 -11.69
N VAL A 335 11.08 -25.42 -11.34
CA VAL A 335 10.76 -26.49 -12.28
C VAL A 335 9.38 -27.04 -11.97
N SER A 336 8.62 -27.33 -13.01
CA SER A 336 7.32 -28.00 -12.89
C SER A 336 7.17 -29.08 -13.96
N ALA A 337 6.46 -30.14 -13.61
CA ALA A 337 6.08 -31.21 -14.52
C ALA A 337 4.60 -31.57 -14.33
N GLY A 338 3.95 -31.98 -15.41
CA GLY A 338 2.57 -32.41 -15.40
C GLY A 338 2.37 -33.57 -16.33
N TRP A 339 1.53 -34.52 -15.90
CA TRP A 339 1.12 -35.68 -16.68
C TRP A 339 -0.40 -35.79 -16.70
N ARG A 340 -0.97 -35.65 -17.89
CA ARG A 340 -2.42 -35.81 -18.10
C ARG A 340 -2.71 -37.25 -18.37
N ILE A 341 -3.07 -37.99 -17.33
CA ILE A 341 -3.33 -39.45 -17.35
C ILE A 341 -4.57 -39.78 -18.19
N SER A 342 -5.59 -38.90 -18.14
CA SER A 342 -6.84 -39.10 -18.93
C SER A 342 -6.62 -39.15 -20.43
N GLU A 343 -5.49 -38.73 -20.96
CA GLU A 343 -5.15 -38.78 -22.38
C GLU A 343 -4.34 -40.06 -22.76
N GLU A 344 -4.14 -40.96 -21.84
CA GLU A 344 -3.41 -42.20 -22.09
C GLU A 344 -4.32 -43.29 -22.67
N GLY A 345 -3.78 -44.10 -23.57
CA GLY A 345 -4.56 -45.15 -24.23
C GLY A 345 -5.14 -46.20 -23.28
N PHE A 346 -4.56 -46.41 -22.09
CA PHE A 346 -5.15 -47.28 -21.07
C PHE A 346 -6.36 -46.66 -20.36
N MET A 347 -6.65 -45.38 -20.58
CA MET A 347 -7.83 -44.67 -20.09
C MET A 347 -8.95 -44.62 -21.15
N ASP A 348 -8.69 -45.14 -22.37
CA ASP A 348 -9.71 -45.27 -23.40
C ASP A 348 -10.85 -46.18 -22.87
N GLY A 349 -12.06 -45.64 -22.80
CA GLY A 349 -13.21 -46.30 -22.17
C GLY A 349 -13.58 -45.81 -20.77
N ALA A 350 -12.80 -44.95 -20.17
CA ALA A 350 -13.15 -44.22 -18.94
C ALA A 350 -13.92 -42.92 -19.23
N ASP A 351 -14.97 -42.97 -20.08
CA ASP A 351 -15.74 -41.83 -20.58
C ASP A 351 -16.33 -40.94 -19.48
N TRP A 352 -16.43 -41.47 -18.26
CA TRP A 352 -16.91 -40.75 -17.10
C TRP A 352 -15.87 -39.76 -16.54
N LEU A 353 -14.56 -39.96 -16.81
CA LEU A 353 -13.44 -39.17 -16.34
C LEU A 353 -12.93 -38.26 -17.47
N THR A 354 -13.37 -37.02 -17.49
CA THR A 354 -13.03 -36.06 -18.56
C THR A 354 -11.59 -35.57 -18.48
N ASN A 355 -11.07 -35.42 -17.27
CA ASN A 355 -9.68 -34.98 -17.04
C ASN A 355 -9.14 -35.60 -15.76
N LEU A 356 -7.92 -36.10 -15.83
CA LEU A 356 -7.11 -36.49 -14.68
C LEU A 356 -5.66 -36.10 -14.97
N LYS A 357 -5.12 -35.22 -14.16
CA LYS A 357 -3.76 -34.70 -14.28
C LYS A 357 -3.05 -34.75 -12.93
N ILE A 358 -1.86 -35.32 -12.92
CA ILE A 358 -0.93 -35.21 -11.80
C ILE A 358 0.09 -34.12 -12.14
N ARG A 359 0.43 -33.28 -11.18
CA ARG A 359 1.44 -32.23 -11.33
C ARG A 359 2.34 -32.13 -10.11
N GLY A 360 3.56 -31.71 -10.35
CA GLY A 360 4.51 -31.44 -9.30
C GLY A 360 5.38 -30.24 -9.66
N SER A 361 5.78 -29.47 -8.67
CA SER A 361 6.68 -28.35 -8.86
C SER A 361 7.62 -28.15 -7.67
N TYR A 362 8.77 -27.58 -7.97
CA TYR A 362 9.69 -27.02 -7.00
C TYR A 362 10.08 -25.61 -7.45
N GLY A 363 10.08 -24.66 -6.52
CA GLY A 363 10.50 -23.29 -6.85
C GLY A 363 11.14 -22.60 -5.67
N GLU A 364 12.08 -21.72 -5.99
CA GLU A 364 12.70 -20.79 -5.06
C GLU A 364 12.26 -19.36 -5.38
N GLN A 365 11.97 -18.57 -4.35
CA GLN A 365 11.58 -17.17 -4.46
C GLN A 365 12.40 -16.33 -3.49
N GLY A 366 12.97 -15.23 -4.00
CA GLY A 366 13.69 -14.24 -3.20
C GLY A 366 12.76 -13.13 -2.70
N ASN A 367 13.05 -12.63 -1.50
CA ASN A 367 12.41 -11.44 -0.96
C ASN A 367 13.51 -10.46 -0.51
N ASP A 368 13.44 -9.21 -0.99
CA ASP A 368 14.34 -8.11 -0.67
C ASP A 368 13.66 -6.96 0.06
N ARG A 369 12.47 -7.20 0.65
CA ARG A 369 11.72 -6.20 1.42
C ARG A 369 12.36 -5.98 2.79
N ILE A 370 13.42 -5.22 2.78
CA ILE A 370 14.16 -4.80 3.97
C ILE A 370 14.34 -3.28 3.94
N SER A 371 14.72 -2.69 5.07
CA SER A 371 15.16 -1.29 5.09
C SER A 371 16.41 -1.13 4.20
N PRO A 372 16.46 -0.12 3.33
CA PRO A 372 17.58 0.07 2.43
C PRO A 372 18.87 0.40 3.18
N PHE A 373 20.01 0.06 2.56
CA PHE A 373 21.36 0.44 3.01
C PHE A 373 21.78 -0.07 4.40
N GLN A 374 21.15 -1.14 4.93
CA GLN A 374 21.57 -1.74 6.22
C GLN A 374 23.02 -2.25 6.21
N TYR A 375 23.62 -2.41 5.04
CA TYR A 375 25.02 -2.80 4.87
C TYR A 375 26.00 -1.61 4.99
N MET A 376 25.48 -0.37 5.15
CA MET A 376 26.28 0.84 5.24
C MET A 376 26.29 1.38 6.66
N THR A 377 27.42 1.95 7.08
CA THR A 377 27.49 2.73 8.31
C THR A 377 26.75 4.06 8.12
N THR A 378 25.79 4.33 8.98
CA THR A 378 25.01 5.56 8.99
C THR A 378 25.37 6.43 10.18
N TYR A 379 25.04 7.71 10.08
CA TYR A 379 25.19 8.68 11.16
C TYR A 379 23.87 9.44 11.33
N ASP A 380 23.47 9.60 12.59
CA ASP A 380 22.26 10.33 12.96
C ASP A 380 22.61 11.68 13.53
N TYR A 381 21.86 12.73 13.12
CA TYR A 381 21.87 14.00 13.79
C TYR A 381 21.00 13.90 15.03
N LYS A 382 21.58 14.15 16.19
CA LYS A 382 20.84 14.24 17.47
C LYS A 382 21.11 15.57 18.12
N THR A 383 20.07 16.14 18.72
CA THR A 383 20.22 17.29 19.61
C THR A 383 20.59 16.75 20.98
N GLY A 384 21.86 16.91 21.37
CA GLY A 384 22.45 16.18 22.48
C GLY A 384 22.13 16.77 23.85
N VAL A 385 21.69 15.93 24.74
CA VAL A 385 21.60 16.21 26.17
C VAL A 385 22.97 16.11 26.87
N TYR A 386 23.92 15.42 26.26
CA TYR A 386 25.19 15.05 26.87
C TYR A 386 26.20 16.19 27.08
N TYR A 387 26.08 17.30 26.34
CA TYR A 387 26.98 18.42 26.43
C TYR A 387 26.35 19.69 27.06
N GLN A 388 25.08 19.61 27.47
CA GLN A 388 24.34 20.74 28.00
C GLN A 388 25.00 21.36 29.26
N GLN A 389 25.62 20.55 30.11
CA GLN A 389 26.31 21.00 31.31
C GLN A 389 27.66 21.67 31.03
N GLN A 390 28.34 21.25 29.96
CA GLN A 390 29.67 21.80 29.64
C GLN A 390 29.62 23.05 28.78
N LEU A 391 28.52 23.33 28.07
CA LEU A 391 28.36 24.44 27.13
C LEU A 391 27.34 25.50 27.60
N GLY A 392 27.13 25.64 28.87
CA GLY A 392 26.28 26.72 29.42
C GLY A 392 24.78 26.52 29.16
N GLY A 393 24.31 25.25 29.00
CA GLY A 393 22.89 24.93 28.83
C GLY A 393 22.36 25.09 27.41
N ALA A 394 23.19 25.39 26.41
CA ALA A 394 22.78 25.43 25.02
C ALA A 394 22.62 24.04 24.44
N SER A 395 21.50 23.80 23.73
CA SER A 395 21.28 22.53 22.99
C SER A 395 22.16 22.51 21.75
N VAL A 396 23.08 21.56 21.67
CA VAL A 396 24.01 21.40 20.55
C VAL A 396 23.62 20.21 19.71
N SER A 397 23.51 20.41 18.39
CA SER A 397 23.35 19.30 17.44
C SER A 397 24.66 18.53 17.32
N THR A 398 24.58 17.23 17.47
CA THR A 398 25.74 16.32 17.36
C THR A 398 25.46 15.23 16.31
N ILE A 399 26.52 14.68 15.76
CA ILE A 399 26.46 13.51 14.87
C ILE A 399 26.89 12.30 15.69
N VAL A 400 26.04 11.31 15.75
CA VAL A 400 26.33 10.04 16.43
C VAL A 400 26.25 8.87 15.43
N PRO A 401 27.01 7.78 15.64
CA PRO A 401 26.82 6.57 14.84
C PRO A 401 25.36 6.11 14.94
N GLY A 402 24.78 5.78 13.80
CA GLY A 402 23.46 5.15 13.69
C GLY A 402 23.51 3.67 14.03
N THR A 403 22.61 2.88 13.43
CA THR A 403 22.62 1.43 13.56
C THR A 403 23.91 0.86 12.95
N ILE A 404 24.48 -0.15 13.62
CA ILE A 404 25.68 -0.83 13.14
C ILE A 404 25.39 -1.48 11.78
N ALA A 405 26.30 -1.27 10.82
CA ALA A 405 26.19 -1.88 9.51
C ALA A 405 26.20 -3.41 9.57
N ASN A 406 25.34 -4.06 8.81
CA ASN A 406 25.40 -5.49 8.54
C ASN A 406 25.82 -5.75 7.09
N PRO A 407 27.11 -5.93 6.77
CA PRO A 407 27.54 -6.18 5.40
C PRO A 407 27.08 -7.55 4.85
N ASN A 408 26.59 -8.43 5.72
CA ASN A 408 26.15 -9.78 5.36
C ASN A 408 24.64 -9.89 5.06
N VAL A 409 23.91 -8.79 5.13
CA VAL A 409 22.48 -8.80 4.79
C VAL A 409 22.26 -9.28 3.37
N THR A 410 21.33 -10.21 3.18
CA THR A 410 21.05 -10.87 1.92
C THR A 410 19.59 -11.24 1.76
N TRP A 411 19.25 -11.82 0.64
CA TRP A 411 17.92 -12.28 0.27
C TRP A 411 17.35 -13.27 1.30
N GLU A 412 16.13 -13.04 1.71
CA GLU A 412 15.26 -14.08 2.27
C GLU A 412 14.82 -15.00 1.14
N VAL A 413 14.87 -16.33 1.35
CA VAL A 413 14.56 -17.32 0.32
C VAL A 413 13.45 -18.26 0.80
N ALA A 414 12.38 -18.33 0.01
CA ALA A 414 11.32 -19.31 0.18
C ALA A 414 11.48 -20.45 -0.84
N LYS A 415 11.58 -21.69 -0.35
CA LYS A 415 11.65 -22.92 -1.14
C LYS A 415 10.34 -23.67 -0.98
N THR A 416 9.64 -23.88 -2.09
CA THR A 416 8.31 -24.50 -2.08
C THR A 416 8.29 -25.76 -2.95
N TRP A 417 7.81 -26.84 -2.38
CA TRP A 417 7.40 -28.05 -3.08
C TRP A 417 5.88 -28.10 -3.16
N ASN A 418 5.36 -28.44 -4.31
CA ASN A 418 3.94 -28.63 -4.51
C ASN A 418 3.70 -29.89 -5.34
N VAL A 419 2.73 -30.71 -4.91
CA VAL A 419 2.24 -31.87 -5.67
C VAL A 419 0.72 -31.78 -5.68
N GLY A 420 0.12 -31.92 -6.86
CA GLY A 420 -1.32 -31.77 -7.02
C GLY A 420 -1.91 -32.81 -7.96
N ILE A 421 -3.19 -33.07 -7.77
CA ILE A 421 -4.02 -33.91 -8.63
C ILE A 421 -5.26 -33.11 -9.00
N ASP A 422 -5.43 -32.87 -10.29
CA ASP A 422 -6.58 -32.18 -10.87
C ASP A 422 -7.46 -33.17 -11.58
N GLY A 423 -8.77 -33.12 -11.39
CA GLY A 423 -9.69 -34.02 -12.07
C GLY A 423 -11.05 -33.41 -12.37
N SER A 424 -11.73 -34.00 -13.37
CA SER A 424 -13.12 -33.67 -13.67
C SER A 424 -13.87 -34.89 -14.21
N VAL A 425 -15.13 -35.04 -13.79
CA VAL A 425 -16.03 -36.05 -14.32
C VAL A 425 -16.91 -35.48 -15.43
N LYS A 426 -17.55 -36.39 -16.16
CA LYS A 426 -18.40 -36.16 -17.34
C LYS A 426 -19.17 -34.85 -17.29
N GLY A 427 -18.99 -34.04 -18.33
CA GLY A 427 -19.66 -32.76 -18.47
C GLY A 427 -19.24 -31.69 -17.45
N GLN A 428 -18.09 -31.86 -16.77
CA GLN A 428 -17.61 -31.01 -15.71
C GLN A 428 -18.62 -30.86 -14.53
N MET A 429 -19.46 -31.87 -14.33
CA MET A 429 -20.44 -31.90 -13.24
C MET A 429 -19.77 -31.83 -11.85
N LEU A 430 -18.57 -32.41 -11.74
CA LEU A 430 -17.72 -32.29 -10.58
C LEU A 430 -16.27 -32.06 -11.05
N THR A 431 -15.64 -31.05 -10.54
CA THR A 431 -14.21 -30.77 -10.70
C THR A 431 -13.56 -30.75 -9.33
N TRP A 432 -12.35 -31.27 -9.20
CA TRP A 432 -11.58 -31.22 -7.97
C TRP A 432 -10.13 -30.87 -8.24
N GLU A 433 -9.52 -30.23 -7.27
CA GLU A 433 -8.10 -29.94 -7.18
C GLU A 433 -7.66 -30.26 -5.77
N ILE A 434 -6.69 -31.17 -5.64
CA ILE A 434 -6.12 -31.57 -4.36
C ILE A 434 -4.64 -31.28 -4.42
N GLU A 435 -4.16 -30.45 -3.49
CA GLU A 435 -2.77 -30.06 -3.43
C GLU A 435 -2.16 -30.35 -2.06
N TYR A 436 -0.91 -30.78 -2.09
CA TYR A 436 -0.04 -30.79 -0.93
C TYR A 436 1.16 -29.90 -1.22
N PHE A 437 1.44 -28.95 -0.35
CA PHE A 437 2.62 -28.09 -0.47
C PHE A 437 3.40 -28.05 0.84
N LYS A 438 4.69 -27.84 0.70
CA LYS A 438 5.59 -27.53 1.82
C LYS A 438 6.46 -26.36 1.43
N THR A 439 6.42 -25.31 2.23
CA THR A 439 7.26 -24.11 2.07
C THR A 439 8.20 -23.99 3.24
N ARG A 440 9.50 -23.89 2.95
CA ARG A 440 10.52 -23.50 3.93
C ARG A 440 11.08 -22.14 3.54
N ARG A 441 10.92 -21.18 4.42
CA ARG A 441 11.45 -19.84 4.31
C ARG A 441 12.65 -19.71 5.22
N SER A 442 13.78 -19.31 4.68
CA SER A 442 15.07 -19.17 5.37
C SER A 442 15.68 -17.79 5.12
N ASN A 443 16.71 -17.46 5.88
CA ASN A 443 17.36 -16.17 5.85
C ASN A 443 16.40 -15.00 6.13
N ILE A 444 15.36 -15.22 6.94
CA ILE A 444 14.47 -14.16 7.36
C ILE A 444 15.26 -13.19 8.22
N LEU A 445 15.18 -11.91 7.89
CA LEU A 445 15.84 -10.85 8.63
C LEU A 445 15.13 -10.66 9.98
N CYS A 446 15.86 -10.79 11.07
CA CYS A 446 15.34 -10.70 12.41
C CYS A 446 16.23 -9.82 13.30
N GLU A 447 15.61 -9.06 14.19
CA GLU A 447 16.33 -8.39 15.26
C GLU A 447 16.95 -9.41 16.22
N ARG A 448 18.17 -9.16 16.66
CA ARG A 448 18.79 -9.95 17.72
C ARG A 448 18.22 -9.54 19.08
N ASN A 449 17.59 -10.46 19.77
CA ASN A 449 17.15 -10.30 21.17
C ASN A 449 18.31 -10.47 22.16
N ALA A 450 19.46 -9.85 21.89
CA ALA A 450 20.59 -9.91 22.78
C ALA A 450 20.69 -8.62 23.62
N THR A 451 20.94 -8.77 24.93
CA THR A 451 21.20 -7.63 25.79
C THR A 451 22.56 -7.02 25.42
N ILE A 452 22.55 -5.77 25.02
CA ILE A 452 23.77 -5.02 24.74
C ILE A 452 24.22 -4.38 26.05
N PRO A 453 25.46 -4.63 26.52
CA PRO A 453 25.97 -3.96 27.70
C PRO A 453 26.03 -2.44 27.48
N ILE A 454 25.49 -1.66 28.42
CA ILE A 454 25.35 -0.21 28.30
C ILE A 454 26.70 0.52 28.08
N TYR A 455 27.79 -0.06 28.57
CA TYR A 455 29.13 0.52 28.43
C TYR A 455 29.67 0.46 26.99
N THR A 456 29.02 -0.28 26.07
CA THR A 456 29.43 -0.29 24.66
C THR A 456 29.02 0.98 23.92
N GLY A 457 28.11 1.79 24.49
CA GLY A 457 27.54 2.98 23.85
C GLY A 457 26.59 2.65 22.68
N MET A 458 26.31 1.38 22.42
CA MET A 458 25.42 0.92 21.36
C MET A 458 24.00 0.77 21.89
N THR A 459 23.02 1.24 21.13
CA THR A 459 21.61 1.11 21.52
C THR A 459 20.89 -0.01 20.79
N ASN A 460 21.30 -0.32 19.55
CA ASN A 460 20.64 -1.30 18.69
C ASN A 460 21.67 -2.18 17.98
N LEU A 461 21.42 -3.47 17.94
CA LEU A 461 22.15 -4.40 17.07
C LEU A 461 21.55 -4.38 15.65
N PRO A 462 22.34 -4.68 14.63
CA PRO A 462 21.80 -4.85 13.28
C PRO A 462 20.92 -6.10 13.22
N GLU A 463 19.94 -6.07 12.33
CA GLU A 463 19.16 -7.26 11.96
C GLU A 463 20.06 -8.27 11.23
N GLU A 464 19.83 -9.55 11.42
CA GLU A 464 20.56 -10.63 10.77
C GLU A 464 19.64 -11.66 10.10
N ASN A 465 20.11 -12.25 8.99
CA ASN A 465 19.37 -13.26 8.22
C ASN A 465 19.41 -14.65 8.89
N ILE A 466 18.78 -14.80 10.06
CA ILE A 466 18.84 -16.01 10.90
C ILE A 466 17.49 -16.74 11.05
N GLY A 467 16.38 -16.09 10.70
CA GLY A 467 15.06 -16.66 10.88
C GLY A 467 14.74 -17.77 9.88
N ILE A 468 14.04 -18.81 10.35
CA ILE A 468 13.53 -19.93 9.55
C ILE A 468 12.07 -20.17 9.93
N VAL A 469 11.20 -20.33 8.93
CA VAL A 469 9.79 -20.68 9.12
C VAL A 469 9.43 -21.78 8.12
N GLU A 470 8.68 -22.77 8.55
CA GLU A 470 8.13 -23.83 7.71
C GLU A 470 6.60 -23.85 7.80
N ASN A 471 5.97 -24.08 6.68
CA ASN A 471 4.51 -24.25 6.54
C ASN A 471 4.21 -25.46 5.64
#